data_d0f8838971b5947b19282af6db0867a9
#
_entry.id   d0f8838971b5947b19282af6db0867a9
#
_cell.length_a   1.000
_cell.length_b   1.000
_cell.length_c   1.000
_cell.angle_alpha   90.00
_cell.angle_beta   90.00
_cell.angle_gamma   90.00
#
_symmetry.space_group_name_H-M   'P 1'
#
loop_
_entity.id
_entity.type
_entity.pdbx_description
1 polymer ?
#
loop_
_entity_poly.entity_id
_entity_poly.type
_entity_poly.pdbx_seq_one_letter_code
_entity_poly.pdbx_strand_id
1 'polypeptide(L)'
;SAGRPDAYDINIARDMGKQLARKVAAAVKADTMREVAVPGNLPLKERHEMKRIPPVTDKAVCTKCGACAGSCPTGAITVADTVETKAESCILCSACVKICPVSARTLSTPQVEKARAWLSETCKEPKSPVIFMD
;
A
#
# COMPACT_ATOMS: atom_id res chain seq x y z
N SER A 1 1.44 -6.85 -10.26
CA SER A 1 2.80 -7.04 -9.77
C SER A 1 2.92 -8.29 -8.87
N ALA A 2 2.42 -9.44 -9.35
CA ALA A 2 2.67 -10.71 -8.68
C ALA A 2 4.19 -10.94 -8.58
N GLY A 3 4.67 -11.39 -7.40
CA GLY A 3 6.10 -11.64 -7.18
C GLY A 3 6.96 -10.39 -6.90
N ARG A 4 6.35 -9.21 -6.71
CA ARG A 4 7.08 -7.99 -6.30
C ARG A 4 6.68 -7.58 -4.86
N PRO A 5 7.62 -7.09 -4.02
CA PRO A 5 9.05 -6.91 -4.32
C PRO A 5 9.79 -8.25 -4.47
N ASP A 6 10.67 -8.35 -5.45
CA ASP A 6 11.58 -9.49 -5.64
C ASP A 6 12.97 -9.22 -5.02
N ALA A 7 13.90 -10.15 -5.21
CA ALA A 7 15.26 -10.01 -4.67
C ALA A 7 15.99 -8.76 -5.22
N TYR A 8 15.71 -8.36 -6.46
CA TYR A 8 16.28 -7.17 -7.07
C TYR A 8 15.79 -5.90 -6.37
N ASP A 9 14.47 -5.79 -6.15
CA ASP A 9 13.86 -4.67 -5.42
C ASP A 9 14.41 -4.55 -3.99
N ILE A 10 14.53 -5.69 -3.31
CA ILE A 10 15.03 -5.75 -1.92
C ILE A 10 16.50 -5.30 -1.86
N ASN A 11 17.30 -5.68 -2.84
CA ASN A 11 18.71 -5.27 -2.89
C ASN A 11 18.83 -3.77 -3.12
N ILE A 12 18.05 -3.18 -4.03
CA ILE A 12 18.03 -1.72 -4.23
C ILE A 12 17.65 -0.99 -2.95
N ALA A 13 16.58 -1.43 -2.28
CA ALA A 13 16.13 -0.83 -1.03
C ALA A 13 17.19 -0.95 0.09
N ARG A 14 17.87 -2.08 0.17
CA ARG A 14 18.96 -2.31 1.14
C ARG A 14 20.16 -1.38 0.87
N ASP A 15 20.55 -1.24 -0.38
CA ASP A 15 21.69 -0.39 -0.75
C ASP A 15 21.37 1.10 -0.56
N MET A 16 20.12 1.52 -0.85
CA MET A 16 19.63 2.84 -0.48
C MET A 16 19.72 3.07 1.03
N GLY A 17 19.27 2.10 1.83
CA GLY A 17 19.36 2.17 3.29
C GLY A 17 20.79 2.32 3.81
N LYS A 18 21.74 1.58 3.24
CA LYS A 18 23.17 1.72 3.59
C LYS A 18 23.74 3.11 3.22
N GLN A 19 23.39 3.64 2.05
CA GLN A 19 23.82 4.97 1.62
C GLN A 19 23.24 6.05 2.55
N LEU A 20 21.94 5.96 2.88
CA LEU A 20 21.29 6.88 3.80
C LEU A 20 21.91 6.81 5.21
N ALA A 21 22.20 5.62 5.72
CA ALA A 21 22.85 5.45 7.02
C ALA A 21 24.24 6.11 7.07
N ARG A 22 25.03 5.97 6.01
CA ARG A 22 26.33 6.65 5.90
C ARG A 22 26.18 8.17 5.87
N LYS A 23 25.21 8.68 5.10
CA LYS A 23 24.93 10.11 5.00
C LYS A 23 24.51 10.69 6.36
N VAL A 24 23.61 10.02 7.06
CA VAL A 24 23.17 10.44 8.40
C VAL A 24 24.32 10.40 9.41
N ALA A 25 25.15 9.35 9.38
CA ALA A 25 26.30 9.24 10.27
C ALA A 25 27.37 10.31 10.01
N ALA A 26 27.51 10.76 8.77
CA ALA A 26 28.44 11.84 8.39
C ALA A 26 27.88 13.24 8.67
N ALA A 27 26.57 13.39 8.86
CA ALA A 27 25.96 14.68 9.17
C ALA A 27 26.26 15.09 10.62
N VAL A 28 26.93 16.21 10.81
CA VAL A 28 27.31 16.74 12.14
C VAL A 28 26.07 17.29 12.86
N LYS A 29 25.14 17.87 12.08
CA LYS A 29 23.85 18.43 12.56
C LYS A 29 22.80 18.23 11.48
N ALA A 30 21.53 18.09 11.89
CA ALA A 30 20.42 17.89 10.96
C ALA A 30 20.22 19.09 10.01
N ASP A 31 20.50 20.31 10.47
CA ASP A 31 20.40 21.55 9.68
C ASP A 31 21.51 21.69 8.60
N THR A 32 22.54 20.86 8.63
CA THR A 32 23.57 20.82 7.58
C THR A 32 23.19 19.94 6.39
N MET A 33 22.07 19.20 6.47
CA MET A 33 21.58 18.37 5.37
C MET A 33 20.94 19.27 4.30
N ARG A 34 21.33 19.07 3.05
CA ARG A 34 20.76 19.81 1.93
C ARG A 34 19.34 19.32 1.63
N GLU A 35 18.52 20.24 1.12
CA GLU A 35 17.22 19.90 0.57
C GLU A 35 17.39 19.02 -0.68
N VAL A 36 16.67 17.91 -0.71
CA VAL A 36 16.71 16.98 -1.86
C VAL A 36 15.77 17.46 -2.93
N ALA A 37 16.30 17.81 -4.10
CA ALA A 37 15.48 18.16 -5.25
C ALA A 37 14.81 16.90 -5.83
N VAL A 38 13.49 16.83 -5.73
CA VAL A 38 12.70 15.75 -6.33
C VAL A 38 11.79 16.28 -7.42
N PRO A 39 11.54 15.52 -8.50
CA PRO A 39 10.62 15.94 -9.54
C PRO A 39 9.20 16.03 -8.98
N GLY A 40 8.49 17.07 -9.38
CA GLY A 40 7.12 17.31 -8.97
C GLY A 40 6.62 18.66 -9.45
N ASN A 41 5.34 18.91 -9.24
CA ASN A 41 4.71 20.18 -9.55
C ASN A 41 4.32 20.94 -8.29
N LEU A 42 4.61 22.22 -8.25
CA LEU A 42 4.12 23.12 -7.21
C LEU A 42 3.20 24.17 -7.86
N PRO A 43 2.05 24.49 -7.21
CA PRO A 43 1.54 23.90 -5.97
C PRO A 43 1.14 22.43 -6.12
N LEU A 44 1.13 21.70 -5.00
CA LEU A 44 0.68 20.31 -5.00
C LEU A 44 -0.77 20.22 -5.45
N LYS A 45 -1.09 19.15 -6.20
CA LYS A 45 -2.46 18.89 -6.62
C LYS A 45 -3.38 18.77 -5.40
N GLU A 46 -4.51 19.47 -5.42
CA GLU A 46 -5.53 19.35 -4.39
C GLU A 46 -6.01 17.91 -4.27
N ARG A 47 -6.07 17.43 -3.03
CA ARG A 47 -6.62 16.11 -2.73
C ARG A 47 -8.13 16.25 -2.51
N HIS A 48 -8.88 15.61 -3.38
CA HIS A 48 -10.30 15.42 -3.13
C HIS A 48 -10.48 14.31 -2.09
N GLU A 49 -11.42 14.51 -1.16
CA GLU A 49 -11.81 13.45 -0.24
C GLU A 49 -12.40 12.28 -1.02
N MET A 50 -11.70 11.14 -0.99
CA MET A 50 -12.21 9.93 -1.59
C MET A 50 -13.13 9.22 -0.59
N LYS A 51 -14.35 8.90 -1.02
CA LYS A 51 -15.22 8.02 -0.24
C LYS A 51 -14.53 6.69 -0.02
N ARG A 52 -14.28 6.35 1.24
CA ARG A 52 -13.67 5.06 1.61
C ARG A 52 -14.71 3.95 1.47
N ILE A 53 -14.50 3.05 0.53
CA ILE A 53 -15.33 1.87 0.31
C ILE A 53 -14.49 0.67 0.74
N PRO A 54 -14.71 0.12 1.95
CA PRO A 54 -13.92 -0.99 2.45
C PRO A 54 -14.23 -2.28 1.71
N PRO A 55 -13.34 -3.30 1.79
CA PRO A 55 -13.61 -4.63 1.29
C PRO A 55 -14.88 -5.22 1.91
N VAL A 56 -15.67 -5.88 1.08
CA VAL A 56 -16.87 -6.59 1.48
C VAL A 56 -16.59 -8.06 1.76
N THR A 57 -17.48 -8.72 2.51
CA THR A 57 -17.38 -10.15 2.82
C THR A 57 -18.53 -10.90 2.16
N ASP A 58 -18.21 -11.91 1.38
CA ASP A 58 -19.20 -12.90 0.93
C ASP A 58 -19.53 -13.82 2.09
N LYS A 59 -20.76 -13.68 2.62
CA LYS A 59 -21.25 -14.44 3.77
C LYS A 59 -21.42 -15.93 3.46
N ALA A 60 -21.68 -16.29 2.21
CA ALA A 60 -21.88 -17.68 1.81
C ALA A 60 -20.58 -18.48 1.82
N VAL A 61 -19.46 -17.83 1.59
CA VAL A 61 -18.14 -18.46 1.50
C VAL A 61 -17.32 -18.27 2.79
N CYS A 62 -17.65 -17.25 3.60
CA CYS A 62 -16.87 -16.87 4.76
C CYS A 62 -16.95 -17.89 5.91
N THR A 63 -15.81 -18.45 6.32
CA THR A 63 -15.70 -19.40 7.45
C THR A 63 -15.51 -18.71 8.81
N LYS A 64 -15.52 -17.39 8.87
CA LYS A 64 -15.30 -16.60 10.10
C LYS A 64 -13.98 -16.92 10.84
N CYS A 65 -12.94 -17.35 10.13
CA CYS A 65 -11.66 -17.80 10.71
C CYS A 65 -10.84 -16.69 11.40
N GLY A 66 -11.23 -15.43 11.28
CA GLY A 66 -10.56 -14.32 11.94
C GLY A 66 -9.26 -13.83 11.26
N ALA A 67 -8.73 -14.51 10.25
CA ALA A 67 -7.48 -14.14 9.59
C ALA A 67 -7.47 -12.69 9.09
N CYS A 68 -8.59 -12.20 8.55
CA CYS A 68 -8.73 -10.83 8.07
C CYS A 68 -8.66 -9.78 9.21
N ALA A 69 -9.20 -10.09 10.37
CA ALA A 69 -9.13 -9.21 11.54
C ALA A 69 -7.72 -9.18 12.12
N GLY A 70 -7.07 -10.34 12.26
CA GLY A 70 -5.70 -10.43 12.75
C GLY A 70 -4.66 -9.75 11.85
N SER A 71 -4.93 -9.67 10.53
CA SER A 71 -4.04 -9.00 9.58
C SER A 71 -4.31 -7.51 9.39
N CYS A 72 -5.37 -6.97 10.02
CA CYS A 72 -5.76 -5.58 9.83
C CYS A 72 -4.88 -4.63 10.68
N PRO A 73 -4.03 -3.79 10.07
CA PRO A 73 -3.10 -2.95 10.83
C PRO A 73 -3.80 -1.85 11.64
N THR A 74 -5.06 -1.53 11.32
CA THR A 74 -5.84 -0.49 12.00
C THR A 74 -6.96 -1.04 12.88
N GLY A 75 -7.07 -2.37 13.00
CA GLY A 75 -8.15 -3.00 13.77
C GLY A 75 -9.56 -2.69 13.24
N ALA A 76 -9.68 -2.38 11.95
CA ALA A 76 -10.95 -1.96 11.35
C ALA A 76 -11.96 -3.11 11.16
N ILE A 77 -11.60 -4.35 11.45
CA ILE A 77 -12.41 -5.53 11.13
C ILE A 77 -12.84 -6.23 12.42
N THR A 78 -14.14 -6.42 12.55
CA THR A 78 -14.75 -7.19 13.64
C THR A 78 -15.33 -8.49 13.07
N VAL A 79 -15.07 -9.60 13.77
CA VAL A 79 -15.61 -10.93 13.43
C VAL A 79 -16.52 -11.38 14.57
N ALA A 80 -17.79 -11.48 14.27
CA ALA A 80 -18.83 -11.98 15.16
C ALA A 80 -19.75 -12.91 14.36
N ASP A 81 -21.05 -12.72 14.41
CA ASP A 81 -21.99 -13.44 13.54
C ASP A 81 -21.78 -13.09 12.06
N THR A 82 -21.31 -11.88 11.82
CA THR A 82 -20.85 -11.39 10.51
C THR A 82 -19.44 -10.80 10.62
N VAL A 83 -18.78 -10.66 9.46
CA VAL A 83 -17.51 -9.96 9.37
C VAL A 83 -17.77 -8.55 8.85
N GLU A 84 -17.55 -7.57 9.70
CA GLU A 84 -17.80 -6.16 9.40
C GLU A 84 -16.50 -5.38 9.31
N THR A 85 -16.51 -4.32 8.51
CA THR A 85 -15.36 -3.41 8.38
C THR A 85 -15.80 -1.97 8.60
N LYS A 86 -15.21 -1.31 9.58
CA LYS A 86 -15.43 0.12 9.85
C LYS A 86 -14.73 0.93 8.77
N ALA A 87 -15.50 1.64 7.92
CA ALA A 87 -14.98 2.41 6.80
C ALA A 87 -14.03 3.52 7.25
N GLU A 88 -14.33 4.17 8.36
CA GLU A 88 -13.56 5.29 8.92
C GLU A 88 -12.14 4.87 9.34
N SER A 89 -12.01 3.62 9.81
CA SER A 89 -10.72 3.05 10.24
C SER A 89 -9.99 2.31 9.12
N CYS A 90 -10.67 2.03 8.00
CA CYS A 90 -10.08 1.28 6.90
C CYS A 90 -9.16 2.16 6.04
N ILE A 91 -7.88 1.76 5.92
CA ILE A 91 -6.89 2.44 5.07
C ILE A 91 -6.80 1.86 3.65
N LEU A 92 -7.72 0.99 3.25
CA LEU A 92 -7.80 0.36 1.92
C LEU A 92 -6.52 -0.41 1.49
N CYS A 93 -5.76 -0.95 2.45
CA CYS A 93 -4.50 -1.65 2.18
C CYS A 93 -4.67 -3.05 1.55
N SER A 94 -5.87 -3.58 1.51
CA SER A 94 -6.22 -4.91 0.95
C SER A 94 -5.55 -6.11 1.63
N ALA A 95 -4.89 -5.96 2.80
CA ALA A 95 -4.29 -7.07 3.52
C ALA A 95 -5.29 -8.18 3.82
N CYS A 96 -6.49 -7.81 4.28
CA CYS A 96 -7.59 -8.74 4.58
C CYS A 96 -8.13 -9.49 3.33
N VAL A 97 -8.00 -8.91 2.14
CA VAL A 97 -8.36 -9.56 0.88
C VAL A 97 -7.32 -10.62 0.52
N LYS A 98 -6.04 -10.27 0.65
CA LYS A 98 -4.91 -11.16 0.31
C LYS A 98 -4.80 -12.37 1.24
N ILE A 99 -5.08 -12.18 2.54
CA ILE A 99 -4.91 -13.25 3.54
C ILE A 99 -6.09 -14.20 3.61
N CYS A 100 -7.23 -13.87 3.01
CA CYS A 100 -8.44 -14.69 3.13
C CYS A 100 -8.26 -16.06 2.46
N PRO A 101 -8.25 -17.17 3.24
CA PRO A 101 -7.93 -18.49 2.69
C PRO A 101 -9.01 -19.03 1.73
N VAL A 102 -10.23 -18.54 1.88
CA VAL A 102 -11.39 -18.94 1.04
C VAL A 102 -11.82 -17.82 0.09
N SER A 103 -11.02 -16.77 -0.08
CA SER A 103 -11.30 -15.63 -0.97
C SER A 103 -12.67 -14.96 -0.73
N ALA A 104 -13.23 -15.07 0.48
CA ALA A 104 -14.50 -14.47 0.85
C ALA A 104 -14.44 -12.93 0.97
N ARG A 105 -13.23 -12.33 1.01
CA ARG A 105 -13.04 -10.88 1.11
C ARG A 105 -12.70 -10.31 -0.25
N THR A 106 -13.46 -9.32 -0.71
CA THR A 106 -13.25 -8.68 -2.01
C THR A 106 -13.26 -7.16 -1.91
N LEU A 107 -12.46 -6.52 -2.74
CA LEU A 107 -12.50 -5.08 -2.98
C LEU A 107 -12.75 -4.88 -4.47
N SER A 108 -14.03 -4.89 -4.85
CA SER A 108 -14.46 -4.69 -6.23
C SER A 108 -15.53 -3.61 -6.24
N THR A 109 -15.18 -2.45 -6.80
CA THR A 109 -16.09 -1.36 -7.10
C THR A 109 -15.85 -0.92 -8.53
N PRO A 110 -16.81 -0.26 -9.20
CA PRO A 110 -16.58 0.25 -10.56
C PRO A 110 -15.31 1.09 -10.70
N GLN A 111 -14.97 1.89 -9.68
CA GLN A 111 -13.76 2.70 -9.66
C GLN A 111 -12.49 1.85 -9.56
N VAL A 112 -12.50 0.82 -8.71
CA VAL A 112 -11.37 -0.12 -8.56
C VAL A 112 -11.16 -0.93 -9.83
N GLU A 113 -12.22 -1.42 -10.45
CA GLU A 113 -12.13 -2.17 -11.70
C GLU A 113 -11.62 -1.29 -12.85
N LYS A 114 -12.08 -0.06 -12.96
CA LYS A 114 -11.57 0.91 -13.94
C LYS A 114 -10.08 1.19 -13.72
N ALA A 115 -9.66 1.40 -12.47
CA ALA A 115 -8.26 1.63 -12.13
C ALA A 115 -7.40 0.39 -12.44
N ARG A 116 -7.90 -0.81 -12.12
CA ARG A 116 -7.23 -2.08 -12.44
C ARG A 116 -7.03 -2.25 -13.94
N ALA A 117 -8.06 -2.05 -14.74
CA ALA A 117 -7.98 -2.13 -16.20
C ALA A 117 -6.96 -1.14 -16.75
N TRP A 118 -7.02 0.12 -16.33
CA TRP A 118 -6.10 1.16 -16.74
C TRP A 118 -4.64 0.83 -16.36
N LEU A 119 -4.39 0.41 -15.11
CA LEU A 119 -3.05 0.00 -14.66
C LEU A 119 -2.52 -1.21 -15.45
N SER A 120 -3.37 -2.19 -15.73
CA SER A 120 -2.99 -3.38 -16.50
C SER A 120 -2.61 -3.04 -17.94
N GLU A 121 -3.19 -1.99 -18.49
CA GLU A 121 -2.92 -1.55 -19.85
C GLU A 121 -1.70 -0.63 -19.93
N THR A 122 -1.57 0.32 -19.00
CA THR A 122 -0.57 1.39 -19.07
C THR A 122 0.73 1.07 -18.32
N CYS A 123 0.72 0.15 -17.36
CA CYS A 123 1.86 -0.17 -16.49
C CYS A 123 2.44 -1.57 -16.79
N LYS A 124 2.62 -1.91 -18.06
CA LYS A 124 3.15 -3.22 -18.48
C LYS A 124 4.65 -3.31 -18.33
N GLU A 125 5.36 -2.26 -18.64
CA GLU A 125 6.81 -2.24 -18.62
C GLU A 125 7.36 -2.02 -17.21
N PRO A 126 8.34 -2.83 -16.79
CA PRO A 126 9.00 -2.62 -15.52
C PRO A 126 9.78 -1.30 -15.52
N LYS A 127 9.67 -0.54 -14.43
CA LYS A 127 10.42 0.69 -14.23
C LYS A 127 11.45 0.49 -13.13
N SER A 128 12.67 0.93 -13.39
CA SER A 128 13.69 0.99 -12.35
C SER A 128 13.40 2.14 -11.38
N PRO A 129 13.59 1.94 -10.08
CA PRO A 129 13.45 3.01 -9.12
C PRO A 129 14.56 4.06 -9.33
N VAL A 130 14.22 5.33 -9.12
CA VAL A 130 15.18 6.43 -9.10
C VAL A 130 15.35 6.88 -7.66
N ILE A 131 16.60 6.96 -7.21
CA ILE A 131 16.94 7.36 -5.84
C ILE A 131 17.41 8.80 -5.88
N PHE A 132 16.79 9.66 -5.10
CA PHE A 132 17.15 11.07 -4.92
C PHE A 132 17.84 11.22 -3.55
N MET A 133 19.14 11.44 -3.56
CA MET A 133 19.96 11.68 -2.37
C MET A 133 21.10 12.63 -2.77
N ASP A 134 21.14 13.82 -2.19
CA ASP A 134 22.25 14.78 -2.36
C ASP A 134 23.30 14.62 -1.25
#